data_f4f976be7ff381981897bc8c1a822d00
#
_entry.id   f4f976be7ff381981897bc8c1a822d00
#
_cell.length_a   1.000
_cell.length_b   1.000
_cell.length_c   1.000
_cell.angle_alpha   90.00
_cell.angle_beta   90.00
_cell.angle_gamma   90.00
#
_symmetry.space_group_name_H-M   'P 1'
#
loop_
_entity.id
_entity.type
_entity.pdbx_description
1 polymer ?
#
loop_
_entity_poly.entity_id
_entity_poly.type
_entity_poly.pdbx_seq_one_letter_code
_entity_poly.pdbx_strand_id
1 'polypeptide(L)'
;MKKYLISWSVMALFAIGFAASDDSETESAVEETPTEFMQASVEKMLSDLSQNEMRAQKTYGGKYMEVTGTLGSMDSEGEYFSLDDNSFGLLSVHCKIPKSNREAITNKLIELEKGDIIVVKGKITDMGEIMGYNLTVIDVTRK
;
A
#
# COMPACT_ATOMS: atom_id res chain seq x y z
N MET A 1 -5.61 33.75 -44.14
CA MET A 1 -6.46 33.28 -43.34
C MET A 1 -6.72 31.90 -43.43
N LYS A 2 -6.95 31.44 -44.47
CA LYS A 2 -7.24 30.11 -44.61
C LYS A 2 -6.17 29.25 -44.17
N LYS A 3 -5.05 29.66 -44.18
CA LYS A 3 -4.01 28.82 -43.82
C LYS A 3 -4.16 28.27 -42.50
N TYR A 4 -4.73 28.94 -41.70
CA TYR A 4 -4.82 28.41 -40.42
C TYR A 4 -5.61 27.23 -40.37
N LEU A 5 -6.59 27.21 -41.04
CA LEU A 5 -7.42 26.11 -41.01
C LEU A 5 -6.67 24.94 -41.32
N ILE A 6 -5.95 25.01 -42.24
CA ILE A 6 -5.24 23.89 -42.62
C ILE A 6 -4.42 23.41 -41.54
N SER A 7 -3.84 24.26 -40.91
CA SER A 7 -2.98 23.79 -40.00
C SER A 7 -3.61 23.01 -38.94
N TRP A 8 -4.73 23.45 -38.50
CA TRP A 8 -5.15 22.66 -37.44
C TRP A 8 -5.77 21.43 -37.83
N SER A 9 -6.00 21.32 -38.97
CA SER A 9 -6.63 20.12 -39.33
C SER A 9 -5.54 19.15 -39.19
N VAL A 10 -4.43 19.59 -39.39
CA VAL A 10 -3.36 18.69 -39.33
C VAL A 10 -3.20 18.22 -37.96
N MET A 11 -3.38 19.04 -37.07
CA MET A 11 -3.17 18.56 -35.86
C MET A 11 -4.10 17.63 -35.48
N ALA A 12 -5.18 17.73 -35.99
CA ALA A 12 -6.16 16.86 -35.63
C ALA A 12 -5.65 15.51 -35.91
N LEU A 13 -5.08 15.42 -36.95
CA LEU A 13 -4.66 14.16 -37.33
C LEU A 13 -3.78 13.66 -36.40
N PHE A 14 -2.94 14.44 -36.00
CA PHE A 14 -2.06 13.95 -35.21
C PHE A 14 -2.53 13.40 -34.02
N ALA A 15 -3.53 13.92 -33.63
CA ALA A 15 -3.99 13.47 -32.45
C ALA A 15 -4.28 12.06 -32.57
N ILE A 16 -4.58 11.67 -33.59
CA ILE A 16 -4.83 10.35 -33.75
C ILE A 16 -3.75 9.56 -33.63
N GLY A 17 -2.91 9.88 -34.14
CA GLY A 17 -1.93 9.01 -34.17
C GLY A 17 -1.52 8.38 -33.03
N PHE A 18 -1.69 8.34 -32.98
CA PHE A 18 -1.29 7.76 -32.17
C PHE A 18 -1.60 7.21 -31.33
N ALA A 19 -1.96 7.61 -31.34
CA ALA A 19 -2.41 7.31 -30.39
C ALA A 19 -2.56 6.05 -30.12
N ALA A 20 -2.83 5.91 -30.41
CA ALA A 20 -3.13 4.81 -30.21
C ALA A 20 -2.27 3.96 -29.71
N SER A 21 -1.90 4.12 -29.76
CA SER A 21 -1.39 3.33 -29.39
C SER A 21 -0.77 3.02 -28.56
N ASP A 22 -0.70 3.28 -28.52
CA ASP A 22 -0.15 2.86 -27.83
C ASP A 22 0.04 2.75 -26.82
N ASP A 23 -0.13 3.29 -26.78
CA ASP A 23 -0.01 3.30 -25.83
C ASP A 23 -0.27 2.72 -24.92
N SER A 24 -0.68 2.99 -24.80
CA SER A 24 -1.31 2.51 -23.96
C SER A 24 -0.65 1.62 -23.15
N GLU A 25 -0.21 1.06 -23.33
CA GLU A 25 0.28 0.15 -22.67
C GLU A 25 1.15 0.48 -21.72
N THR A 26 1.51 1.17 -21.92
CA THR A 26 2.44 1.45 -21.16
C THR A 26 2.13 1.79 -19.89
N GLU A 27 1.29 2.45 -19.83
CA GLU A 27 0.98 2.82 -18.69
C GLU A 27 0.91 1.95 -17.69
N SER A 28 0.62 1.05 -17.89
CA SER A 28 0.47 0.14 -16.89
C SER A 28 1.68 0.03 -16.09
N ALA A 29 2.72 0.32 -16.59
CA ALA A 29 3.91 0.09 -15.87
C ALA A 29 3.97 0.95 -14.64
N VAL A 30 3.42 2.08 -14.66
CA VAL A 30 3.51 2.95 -13.53
C VAL A 30 2.30 2.83 -12.67
N GLU A 31 2.46 2.28 -11.50
CA GLU A 31 1.36 2.17 -10.61
C GLU A 31 1.40 3.37 -9.71
N GLU A 32 0.45 4.25 -9.85
CA GLU A 32 0.44 5.43 -9.03
C GLU A 32 -0.04 5.15 -7.65
N THR A 33 0.62 5.74 -6.67
CA THR A 33 0.21 5.61 -5.30
C THR A 33 -1.06 6.43 -5.12
N PRO A 34 -2.09 5.85 -4.56
CA PRO A 34 -3.35 6.58 -4.40
C PRO A 34 -3.19 7.74 -3.43
N THR A 35 -4.00 8.75 -3.59
CA THR A 35 -3.95 9.90 -2.71
C THR A 35 -4.72 9.65 -1.43
N GLU A 36 -5.59 8.69 -1.43
CA GLU A 36 -6.34 8.36 -0.23
C GLU A 36 -6.11 6.94 0.24
N PHE A 37 -5.96 6.79 1.54
CA PHE A 37 -5.77 5.49 2.14
C PHE A 37 -6.90 5.26 3.13
N MET A 38 -7.43 4.05 3.17
CA MET A 38 -8.47 3.69 4.12
C MET A 38 -7.80 3.58 5.49
N GLN A 39 -8.36 4.25 6.47
CA GLN A 39 -7.75 4.25 7.80
C GLN A 39 -8.35 3.19 8.69
N ALA A 40 -7.51 2.51 9.45
CA ALA A 40 -7.97 1.51 10.41
C ALA A 40 -6.89 1.29 11.45
N SER A 41 -7.29 0.75 12.60
CA SER A 41 -6.33 0.36 13.61
C SER A 41 -6.10 -1.15 13.50
N VAL A 42 -4.95 -1.60 13.98
CA VAL A 42 -4.64 -3.02 14.00
C VAL A 42 -5.71 -3.77 14.81
N GLU A 43 -6.12 -3.20 15.95
CA GLU A 43 -7.11 -3.83 16.77
C GLU A 43 -8.39 -4.09 15.99
N LYS A 44 -8.88 -3.11 15.27
CA LYS A 44 -10.11 -3.28 14.52
C LYS A 44 -9.95 -4.29 13.40
N MET A 45 -8.83 -4.23 12.69
CA MET A 45 -8.62 -5.15 11.58
C MET A 45 -8.53 -6.59 12.05
N LEU A 46 -7.82 -6.82 13.16
CA LEU A 46 -7.70 -8.18 13.69
C LEU A 46 -9.02 -8.67 14.29
N SER A 47 -9.78 -7.76 14.89
CA SER A 47 -11.08 -8.12 15.41
C SER A 47 -12.01 -8.54 14.25
N ASP A 48 -12.02 -7.77 13.17
CA ASP A 48 -12.88 -8.09 12.03
C ASP A 48 -12.47 -9.43 11.43
N LEU A 49 -11.17 -9.69 11.34
CA LEU A 49 -10.69 -10.95 10.78
C LEU A 49 -11.11 -12.14 11.64
N SER A 50 -10.99 -12.01 12.96
CA SER A 50 -11.34 -13.11 13.85
C SER A 50 -12.83 -13.37 13.88
N GLN A 51 -13.64 -12.37 13.60
CA GLN A 51 -15.07 -12.55 13.59
C GLN A 51 -15.58 -13.12 12.27
N ASN A 52 -15.03 -12.70 11.17
CA ASN A 52 -15.49 -13.20 9.88
C ASN A 52 -14.44 -12.91 8.82
N GLU A 53 -13.63 -13.93 8.53
CA GLU A 53 -12.55 -13.79 7.58
C GLU A 53 -13.02 -13.37 6.18
N MET A 54 -14.14 -13.91 5.73
CA MET A 54 -14.63 -13.57 4.41
C MET A 54 -15.03 -12.10 4.32
N ARG A 55 -15.62 -11.58 5.41
CA ARG A 55 -16.01 -10.19 5.43
C ARG A 55 -14.76 -9.29 5.49
N ALA A 56 -13.76 -9.70 6.28
CA ALA A 56 -12.52 -8.95 6.38
C ALA A 56 -11.81 -8.91 5.03
N GLN A 57 -11.82 -10.03 4.31
CA GLN A 57 -11.21 -10.09 2.99
C GLN A 57 -11.91 -9.09 2.05
N LYS A 58 -13.21 -9.01 2.11
CA LYS A 58 -13.96 -8.11 1.26
C LYS A 58 -13.72 -6.65 1.64
N THR A 59 -13.57 -6.39 2.94
CA THR A 59 -13.40 -5.03 3.41
C THR A 59 -11.99 -4.50 3.16
N TYR A 60 -10.98 -5.30 3.43
CA TYR A 60 -9.58 -4.85 3.41
C TYR A 60 -8.73 -5.39 2.28
N GLY A 61 -9.11 -6.52 1.70
CA GLY A 61 -8.27 -7.18 0.71
C GLY A 61 -7.97 -6.31 -0.49
N GLY A 62 -6.71 -6.20 -0.84
CA GLY A 62 -6.28 -5.43 -2.00
C GLY A 62 -6.39 -3.92 -1.83
N LYS A 63 -6.77 -3.44 -0.65
CA LYS A 63 -6.94 -2.01 -0.44
C LYS A 63 -5.67 -1.34 0.04
N TYR A 64 -5.54 -0.06 -0.29
CA TYR A 64 -4.45 0.74 0.24
C TYR A 64 -4.91 1.27 1.60
N MET A 65 -4.10 1.03 2.62
CA MET A 65 -4.49 1.29 4.01
C MET A 65 -3.49 2.17 4.74
N GLU A 66 -4.00 2.91 5.70
CA GLU A 66 -3.17 3.65 6.63
C GLU A 66 -3.51 3.00 7.97
N VAL A 67 -2.63 2.14 8.46
CA VAL A 67 -2.89 1.31 9.63
C VAL A 67 -2.12 1.80 10.84
N THR A 68 -2.82 2.02 11.94
CA THR A 68 -2.20 2.44 13.20
C THR A 68 -2.10 1.24 14.13
N GLY A 69 -0.93 1.01 14.67
CA GLY A 69 -0.75 -0.11 15.59
C GLY A 69 0.54 -0.01 16.37
N THR A 70 0.80 -1.03 17.17
CA THR A 70 1.98 -1.08 18.02
C THR A 70 3.07 -1.86 17.27
N LEU A 71 4.26 -1.29 17.22
CA LEU A 71 5.36 -1.94 16.55
C LEU A 71 5.77 -3.18 17.35
N GLY A 72 5.74 -4.31 16.70
CA GLY A 72 6.09 -5.58 17.29
C GLY A 72 7.51 -5.98 16.94
N SER A 73 7.67 -7.12 16.28
CA SER A 73 9.00 -7.59 15.92
C SER A 73 9.48 -6.91 14.65
N MET A 74 10.80 -6.81 14.51
CA MET A 74 11.43 -6.26 13.32
C MET A 74 12.52 -7.23 12.90
N ASP A 75 12.59 -7.45 11.59
CA ASP A 75 13.62 -8.32 11.04
C ASP A 75 14.94 -7.55 10.96
N SER A 76 16.04 -8.20 11.30
CA SER A 76 17.34 -7.54 11.33
C SER A 76 17.84 -7.17 9.94
N GLU A 77 17.34 -7.84 8.91
CA GLU A 77 17.76 -7.54 7.55
C GLU A 77 16.86 -6.47 6.89
N GLY A 78 15.84 -6.02 7.61
CA GLY A 78 14.97 -4.99 7.09
C GLY A 78 13.96 -5.49 6.06
N GLU A 79 13.62 -6.76 6.12
CA GLU A 79 12.67 -7.32 5.14
C GLU A 79 11.23 -7.20 5.61
N TYR A 80 10.99 -7.17 6.90
CA TYR A 80 9.63 -7.05 7.42
C TYR A 80 9.61 -6.57 8.86
N PHE A 81 8.45 -6.18 9.32
CA PHE A 81 8.18 -5.92 10.72
C PHE A 81 6.70 -6.21 10.95
N SER A 82 6.28 -6.26 12.19
CA SER A 82 4.88 -6.55 12.49
C SER A 82 4.23 -5.44 13.30
N LEU A 83 2.91 -5.33 13.14
CA LEU A 83 2.10 -4.49 14.00
C LEU A 83 1.23 -5.45 14.79
N ASP A 84 1.30 -5.34 16.09
CA ASP A 84 0.65 -6.30 16.97
C ASP A 84 -0.44 -5.67 17.84
N ASP A 85 -1.29 -6.53 18.35
CA ASP A 85 -2.23 -6.17 19.38
C ASP A 85 -2.33 -7.42 20.24
N ASN A 86 -1.84 -7.33 21.45
CA ASN A 86 -1.76 -8.49 22.33
C ASN A 86 -3.09 -9.19 22.59
N SER A 87 -4.18 -8.60 22.21
CA SER A 87 -5.50 -9.18 22.45
C SER A 87 -5.84 -10.33 21.52
N PHE A 88 -5.11 -10.49 20.44
CA PHE A 88 -5.47 -11.47 19.41
C PHE A 88 -4.47 -12.59 19.20
N GLY A 89 -3.67 -12.88 20.20
CA GLY A 89 -2.78 -14.04 20.15
C GLY A 89 -1.73 -13.92 19.07
N LEU A 90 -1.75 -14.84 18.12
CA LEU A 90 -0.74 -14.86 17.07
C LEU A 90 -1.08 -13.99 15.88
N LEU A 91 -2.28 -13.43 15.86
CA LEU A 91 -2.67 -12.61 14.74
C LEU A 91 -1.96 -11.26 14.78
N SER A 92 -1.47 -10.81 13.65
CA SER A 92 -0.80 -9.53 13.54
C SER A 92 -0.92 -9.00 12.12
N VAL A 93 -0.44 -7.78 11.89
CA VAL A 93 -0.33 -7.26 10.55
C VAL A 93 1.15 -7.37 10.19
N HIS A 94 1.45 -8.25 9.26
CA HIS A 94 2.83 -8.52 8.85
C HIS A 94 3.17 -7.53 7.73
N CYS A 95 4.10 -6.64 7.99
CA CYS A 95 4.44 -5.56 7.06
C CYS A 95 5.72 -5.88 6.31
N LYS A 96 5.57 -6.20 5.02
CA LYS A 96 6.72 -6.56 4.21
C LYS A 96 7.30 -5.31 3.56
N ILE A 97 8.60 -5.16 3.61
CA ILE A 97 9.27 -3.97 3.08
C ILE A 97 9.84 -4.28 1.71
N PRO A 98 9.32 -3.66 0.64
CA PRO A 98 9.82 -3.92 -0.70
C PRO A 98 11.26 -3.46 -0.85
N LYS A 99 12.02 -4.12 -1.73
CA LYS A 99 13.40 -3.74 -1.93
C LYS A 99 13.53 -2.30 -2.42
N SER A 100 12.55 -1.84 -3.17
CA SER A 100 12.64 -0.53 -3.79
C SER A 100 12.68 0.63 -2.78
N ASN A 101 12.08 0.45 -1.60
CA ASN A 101 12.08 1.51 -0.61
C ASN A 101 12.68 1.03 0.72
N ARG A 102 13.43 -0.09 0.69
CA ARG A 102 13.95 -0.69 1.91
C ARG A 102 14.84 0.24 2.72
N GLU A 103 15.74 0.93 2.05
CA GLU A 103 16.64 1.81 2.76
C GLU A 103 15.88 2.94 3.46
N ALA A 104 14.94 3.57 2.78
CA ALA A 104 14.19 4.66 3.37
C ALA A 104 13.36 4.19 4.58
N ILE A 105 12.72 3.03 4.45
CA ILE A 105 11.88 2.52 5.52
C ILE A 105 12.74 2.06 6.70
N THR A 106 13.87 1.39 6.42
CA THR A 106 14.72 0.90 7.49
C THR A 106 15.29 2.06 8.28
N ASN A 107 15.65 3.15 7.62
CA ASN A 107 16.17 4.32 8.31
C ASN A 107 15.13 4.89 9.29
N LYS A 108 13.85 4.78 8.95
CA LYS A 108 12.82 5.24 9.86
C LYS A 108 12.63 4.24 11.01
N LEU A 109 12.70 2.95 10.72
CA LEU A 109 12.52 1.93 11.74
C LEU A 109 13.63 1.93 12.78
N ILE A 110 14.84 2.27 12.40
CA ILE A 110 15.97 2.31 13.32
C ILE A 110 15.72 3.31 14.44
N GLU A 111 14.93 4.36 14.17
CA GLU A 111 14.64 5.36 15.16
C GLU A 111 13.49 4.96 16.10
N LEU A 112 12.89 3.81 15.87
CA LEU A 112 11.72 3.38 16.62
C LEU A 112 12.05 2.20 17.53
N GLU A 113 11.21 1.98 18.52
CA GLU A 113 11.40 0.87 19.43
C GLU A 113 10.16 0.00 19.48
N LYS A 114 10.35 -1.25 19.84
CA LYS A 114 9.25 -2.17 20.01
C LYS A 114 8.33 -1.57 21.06
N GLY A 115 7.04 -1.55 20.78
CA GLY A 115 6.06 -0.95 21.66
C GLY A 115 5.63 0.45 21.24
N ASP A 116 6.35 1.07 20.30
CA ASP A 116 5.96 2.39 19.83
C ASP A 116 4.68 2.27 19.00
N ILE A 117 3.86 3.31 19.06
CA ILE A 117 2.65 3.35 18.24
C ILE A 117 3.02 4.07 16.95
N ILE A 118 2.80 3.40 15.84
CA ILE A 118 3.20 3.92 14.55
C ILE A 118 2.05 3.81 13.54
N VAL A 119 2.18 4.54 12.46
CA VAL A 119 1.21 4.52 11.37
C VAL A 119 1.93 4.04 10.13
N VAL A 120 1.40 2.99 9.51
CA VAL A 120 2.00 2.39 8.33
C VAL A 120 1.06 2.55 7.16
N LYS A 121 1.56 3.08 6.05
CA LYS A 121 0.80 3.15 4.82
C LYS A 121 1.27 2.03 3.92
N GLY A 122 0.34 1.32 3.34
CA GLY A 122 0.69 0.21 2.47
C GLY A 122 -0.55 -0.43 1.85
N LYS A 123 -0.33 -1.51 1.15
CA LYS A 123 -1.41 -2.22 0.47
C LYS A 123 -1.56 -3.60 1.08
N ILE A 124 -2.79 -3.99 1.40
CA ILE A 124 -3.06 -5.32 1.92
C ILE A 124 -2.99 -6.29 0.74
N THR A 125 -2.08 -7.24 0.80
CA THR A 125 -1.89 -8.19 -0.29
C THR A 125 -2.47 -9.56 -0.02
N ASP A 126 -2.59 -9.91 1.27
CA ASP A 126 -3.10 -11.24 1.60
C ASP A 126 -3.54 -11.23 3.05
N MET A 127 -4.27 -12.25 3.45
CA MET A 127 -4.68 -12.41 4.84
C MET A 127 -5.05 -13.86 5.12
N GLY A 128 -4.98 -14.24 6.38
CA GLY A 128 -5.30 -15.59 6.79
C GLY A 128 -5.64 -15.64 8.26
N GLU A 129 -6.49 -16.57 8.65
CA GLU A 129 -6.96 -16.65 10.01
C GLU A 129 -5.90 -17.04 11.03
N ILE A 130 -4.80 -17.53 10.60
CA ILE A 130 -3.75 -17.94 11.52
C ILE A 130 -2.71 -16.85 11.72
N MET A 131 -2.29 -16.20 10.65
CA MET A 131 -1.21 -15.22 10.73
C MET A 131 -1.68 -13.76 10.71
N GLY A 132 -2.88 -13.50 10.24
CA GLY A 132 -3.38 -12.14 10.15
C GLY A 132 -3.25 -11.56 8.75
N TYR A 133 -2.88 -10.29 8.65
CA TYR A 133 -2.82 -9.64 7.36
C TYR A 133 -1.38 -9.51 6.88
N ASN A 134 -1.21 -9.50 5.57
CA ASN A 134 0.08 -9.18 4.95
C ASN A 134 -0.09 -7.83 4.24
N LEU A 135 0.78 -6.90 4.56
CA LEU A 135 0.73 -5.55 4.02
C LEU A 135 2.08 -5.22 3.40
N THR A 136 2.08 -4.69 2.18
CA THR A 136 3.30 -4.24 1.54
C THR A 136 3.47 -2.76 1.87
N VAL A 137 4.58 -2.42 2.50
CA VAL A 137 4.79 -1.09 3.07
C VAL A 137 5.11 -0.04 2.02
N ILE A 138 4.49 1.11 2.15
CA ILE A 138 4.81 2.28 1.34
C ILE A 138 5.51 3.31 2.20
N ASP A 139 5.03 3.54 3.42
CA ASP A 139 5.63 4.52 4.30
C ASP A 139 5.34 4.20 5.77
N VAL A 140 6.15 4.71 6.67
CA VAL A 140 6.00 4.50 8.10
C VAL A 140 6.23 5.83 8.81
N THR A 141 5.39 6.16 9.79
CA THR A 141 5.60 7.35 10.60
C THR A 141 5.28 7.04 12.05
N ARG A 142 5.88 7.77 12.96
CA ARG A 142 5.57 7.61 14.37
C ARG A 142 4.29 8.40 14.66
N LYS A 143 3.42 7.86 15.49
CA LYS A 143 2.20 8.57 15.81
C LYS A 143 2.43 9.57 16.92
#